data_43a954d21328632e14eb7937e5f6d9da
#
_entry.id   43a954d21328632e14eb7937e5f6d9da
#
_cell.length_a   1.000
_cell.length_b   1.000
_cell.length_c   1.000
_cell.angle_alpha   90.00
_cell.angle_beta   90.00
_cell.angle_gamma   90.00
#
_symmetry.space_group_name_H-M   'P 1'
#
loop_
_entity.id
_entity.type
_entity.pdbx_description
1 polymer ?
#
loop_
_entity_poly.entity_id
_entity_poly.type
_entity_poly.pdbx_seq_one_letter_code
_entity_poly.pdbx_strand_id
1 'polypeptide(L)'
;RLSLVGSEMCIRDRSMAAQTGKIRVATVGNSITGGTNDYGYYAMPLAEMLGDDYEVTKFGKGSSGVFIKLREDATTPENPNEYQFAYINSEQCAAALEYKPNIVIIKFGANDANKKNFEKYGKETFKADYKKLIAKFQALSTKPDIYICTPPPMYYGDGGFLGSFDDNVAKNYIQPAVREIAEELNLVCVDLYNPLKGHPEFMPGGNDWVHPDHRGHYIIAKEVYKAITGEFVMNPGGITVAASDISLSGSKAKIKNGAIEKAKNGTRLSFDVHFGSMPTYEKVEAEVQLNKTKSGYLDFYLDTETIPFASVDVSGADSKNFTTQSALFDRRIKGKHKVTVQWRGQDAKLKSVTIKEKYMPYVTDNVSQVYLVNKATGMVLDCNPDSKVISAAKYDSEKKSQLFCIENLTYHILRVRNIATNLHVMNNGDKVIVGKPGDDWRVHDPKYALFLTPTDDEGYYSLELSPEAKIGLSSANSTEVVGNRSGQIEDLDKWKIVTVDEMKEQ
;
A
#
# COMPACT_ATOMS: atom_id res chain seq x y z
N ARG A 1 -28.53 18.64 30.71
CA ARG A 1 -27.31 19.06 30.01
C ARG A 1 -26.57 17.82 29.53
N LEU A 2 -26.67 17.54 28.26
CA LEU A 2 -25.79 16.62 27.55
C LEU A 2 -24.46 17.32 27.37
N SER A 3 -23.45 16.85 28.09
CA SER A 3 -22.04 17.23 27.90
C SER A 3 -21.50 16.38 26.77
N LEU A 4 -21.29 17.00 25.60
CA LEU A 4 -20.40 16.51 24.59
C LEU A 4 -18.97 16.61 25.14
N VAL A 5 -18.42 15.49 25.60
CA VAL A 5 -16.99 15.36 25.81
C VAL A 5 -16.41 15.08 24.41
N GLY A 6 -15.88 16.13 23.79
CA GLY A 6 -15.02 16.00 22.64
C GLY A 6 -13.80 15.19 23.04
N SER A 7 -13.58 14.09 22.35
CA SER A 7 -12.30 13.39 22.38
C SER A 7 -11.26 14.30 21.71
N GLU A 8 -10.68 15.21 22.49
CA GLU A 8 -9.36 15.75 22.14
C GLU A 8 -8.40 14.57 22.14
N MET A 9 -8.14 14.08 20.95
CA MET A 9 -7.04 13.19 20.68
C MET A 9 -5.78 14.02 20.97
N CYS A 10 -5.26 13.89 22.20
CA CYS A 10 -3.96 14.41 22.56
C CYS A 10 -2.93 13.80 21.61
N ILE A 11 -2.65 14.51 20.53
CA ILE A 11 -1.37 14.41 19.84
C ILE A 11 -0.37 14.81 20.93
N ARG A 12 0.25 13.81 21.56
CA ARG A 12 1.40 14.05 22.41
C ARG A 12 2.46 14.70 21.53
N ASP A 13 2.58 16.00 21.70
CA ASP A 13 3.71 16.76 21.23
C ASP A 13 4.94 16.18 21.94
N ARG A 14 5.49 15.09 21.41
CA ARG A 14 6.80 14.61 21.79
C ARG A 14 7.76 15.63 21.22
N SER A 15 8.24 16.53 22.07
CA SER A 15 9.52 17.19 21.85
C SER A 15 10.52 16.06 21.57
N MET A 16 10.74 15.77 20.30
CA MET A 16 11.78 14.85 19.85
C MET A 16 13.12 15.52 20.15
N ALA A 17 13.62 15.32 21.36
CA ALA A 17 15.04 15.43 21.61
C ALA A 17 15.73 14.57 20.55
N ALA A 18 16.62 15.17 19.77
CA ALA A 18 17.30 14.57 18.63
C ALA A 18 17.75 13.14 18.93
N GLN A 19 16.94 12.14 18.59
CA GLN A 19 17.36 10.76 18.53
C GLN A 19 18.10 10.60 17.21
N THR A 20 19.40 10.41 17.27
CA THR A 20 20.31 10.20 16.13
C THR A 20 20.12 8.82 15.47
N GLY A 21 18.92 8.25 15.47
CA GLY A 21 18.63 6.94 14.91
C GLY A 21 17.18 6.78 14.46
N LYS A 22 16.94 5.82 13.58
CA LYS A 22 15.61 5.47 13.07
C LYS A 22 14.67 5.00 14.19
N ILE A 23 13.37 5.26 14.06
CA ILE A 23 12.33 4.73 14.91
C ILE A 23 12.17 3.23 14.61
N ARG A 24 12.47 2.37 15.60
CA ARG A 24 12.39 0.93 15.43
C ARG A 24 10.97 0.42 15.64
N VAL A 25 10.43 -0.25 14.64
CA VAL A 25 9.09 -0.87 14.62
C VAL A 25 9.24 -2.39 14.59
N ALA A 26 8.75 -3.07 15.61
CA ALA A 26 8.69 -4.53 15.64
C ALA A 26 7.30 -5.02 15.25
N THR A 27 7.19 -5.85 14.22
CA THR A 27 5.96 -6.59 13.93
C THR A 27 6.05 -7.98 14.54
N VAL A 28 5.21 -8.25 15.52
CA VAL A 28 5.19 -9.44 16.38
C VAL A 28 3.94 -10.27 16.07
N GLY A 29 4.07 -11.57 15.81
CA GLY A 29 2.91 -12.38 15.47
C GLY A 29 3.23 -13.80 15.01
N ASN A 30 2.24 -14.41 14.37
CA ASN A 30 2.30 -15.77 13.85
C ASN A 30 2.82 -15.83 12.39
N SER A 31 2.45 -16.88 11.63
CA SER A 31 2.82 -17.05 10.21
C SER A 31 2.43 -15.88 9.32
N ILE A 32 1.28 -15.24 9.54
CA ILE A 32 0.87 -14.06 8.76
C ILE A 32 1.84 -12.89 8.96
N THR A 33 2.45 -12.75 10.14
CA THR A 33 3.49 -11.75 10.42
C THR A 33 4.86 -12.20 9.90
N GLY A 34 5.18 -13.49 10.02
CA GLY A 34 6.40 -14.08 9.48
C GLY A 34 6.43 -14.01 7.95
N GLY A 35 5.29 -14.31 7.34
CA GLY A 35 5.10 -14.31 5.90
C GLY A 35 5.89 -15.39 5.17
N THR A 36 5.71 -15.42 3.88
CA THR A 36 6.52 -16.19 2.93
C THR A 36 6.86 -15.30 1.73
N ASN A 37 7.90 -15.67 0.97
CA ASN A 37 8.27 -14.89 -0.20
C ASN A 37 7.25 -14.97 -1.33
N ASP A 38 6.51 -16.08 -1.40
CA ASP A 38 5.51 -16.30 -2.43
C ASP A 38 4.24 -15.45 -2.21
N TYR A 39 3.89 -15.16 -0.94
CA TYR A 39 2.68 -14.42 -0.56
C TYR A 39 2.96 -13.08 0.13
N GLY A 40 4.23 -12.80 0.43
CA GLY A 40 4.63 -11.56 1.08
C GLY A 40 4.41 -11.54 2.59
N TYR A 41 4.57 -10.37 3.16
CA TYR A 41 4.36 -10.04 4.58
C TYR A 41 4.14 -8.54 4.73
N TYR A 42 3.24 -8.16 5.61
CA TYR A 42 2.82 -6.77 5.75
C TYR A 42 3.91 -5.81 6.28
N ALA A 43 4.97 -6.33 6.93
CA ALA A 43 6.08 -5.50 7.41
C ALA A 43 6.81 -4.78 6.26
N MET A 44 6.83 -5.38 5.06
CA MET A 44 7.47 -4.78 3.89
C MET A 44 6.72 -3.54 3.38
N PRO A 45 5.44 -3.63 2.97
CA PRO A 45 4.70 -2.44 2.57
C PRO A 45 4.55 -1.43 3.71
N LEU A 46 4.51 -1.87 4.98
CA LEU A 46 4.50 -0.97 6.12
C LEU A 46 5.80 -0.14 6.21
N ALA A 47 6.96 -0.76 6.00
CA ALA A 47 8.25 -0.07 6.00
C ALA A 47 8.29 1.01 4.90
N GLU A 48 7.81 0.68 3.71
CA GLU A 48 7.72 1.63 2.60
C GLU A 48 6.79 2.81 2.92
N MET A 49 5.64 2.53 3.51
CA MET A 49 4.68 3.57 3.89
C MET A 49 5.22 4.49 4.98
N LEU A 50 5.94 3.95 5.96
CA LEU A 50 6.53 4.72 7.06
C LEU A 50 7.76 5.53 6.62
N GLY A 51 8.50 5.05 5.62
CA GLY A 51 9.65 5.76 5.03
C GLY A 51 10.94 5.66 5.83
N ASP A 52 11.92 6.47 5.42
CA ASP A 52 13.31 6.34 5.83
C ASP A 52 13.59 6.63 7.31
N ASP A 53 12.70 7.34 8.00
CA ASP A 53 12.81 7.61 9.43
C ASP A 53 12.49 6.40 10.32
N TYR A 54 11.97 5.34 9.72
CA TYR A 54 11.59 4.11 10.42
C TYR A 54 12.43 2.92 9.98
N GLU A 55 12.62 1.99 10.92
CA GLU A 55 13.19 0.67 10.66
C GLU A 55 12.18 -0.38 11.11
N VAL A 56 11.55 -1.05 10.14
CA VAL A 56 10.52 -2.07 10.41
C VAL A 56 11.14 -3.45 10.33
N THR A 57 11.06 -4.22 11.42
CA THR A 57 11.57 -5.59 11.48
C THR A 57 10.48 -6.57 11.89
N LYS A 58 10.39 -7.70 11.18
CA LYS A 58 9.43 -8.76 11.46
C LYS A 58 9.97 -9.78 12.46
N PHE A 59 9.13 -10.15 13.42
CA PHE A 59 9.38 -11.17 14.43
C PHE A 59 8.23 -12.18 14.48
N GLY A 60 7.79 -12.62 13.30
CA GLY A 60 6.73 -13.61 13.18
C GLY A 60 7.26 -15.04 13.35
N LYS A 61 6.51 -15.89 14.06
CA LYS A 61 6.77 -17.33 14.20
C LYS A 61 5.60 -18.13 13.66
N GLY A 62 5.84 -18.94 12.63
CA GLY A 62 4.85 -19.86 12.09
C GLY A 62 4.24 -20.75 13.19
N SER A 63 2.96 -21.08 13.06
CA SER A 63 2.21 -21.96 13.97
C SER A 63 2.21 -21.51 15.44
N SER A 64 2.48 -20.22 15.73
CA SER A 64 2.46 -19.71 17.10
C SER A 64 1.15 -19.01 17.44
N GLY A 65 0.77 -19.10 18.72
CA GLY A 65 -0.37 -18.44 19.33
C GLY A 65 0.00 -17.81 20.67
N VAL A 66 -1.02 -17.30 21.33
CA VAL A 66 -0.91 -16.62 22.60
C VAL A 66 -0.92 -17.59 23.78
N PHE A 67 -1.69 -18.69 23.68
CA PHE A 67 -1.80 -19.67 24.76
C PHE A 67 -0.45 -20.24 25.17
N ILE A 68 -0.04 -20.03 26.43
CA ILE A 68 1.28 -20.42 26.92
C ILE A 68 1.41 -21.94 27.07
N LYS A 69 0.31 -22.63 27.40
CA LYS A 69 0.30 -24.07 27.64
C LYS A 69 0.20 -24.94 26.39
N LEU A 70 0.12 -24.37 25.19
CA LEU A 70 -0.02 -25.12 23.94
C LEU A 70 1.04 -26.21 23.73
N ARG A 71 2.23 -26.05 24.29
CA ARG A 71 3.34 -26.99 24.12
C ARG A 71 3.52 -27.98 25.26
N GLU A 72 2.98 -27.68 26.46
CA GLU A 72 3.15 -28.56 27.62
C GLU A 72 2.38 -29.87 27.45
N ASP A 73 1.30 -29.84 26.62
CA ASP A 73 0.44 -30.99 26.37
C ASP A 73 0.69 -31.64 24.99
N ALA A 74 1.60 -31.11 24.19
CA ALA A 74 1.94 -31.60 22.84
C ALA A 74 2.94 -32.75 22.94
N THR A 75 2.47 -33.95 23.24
CA THR A 75 3.34 -35.11 23.50
C THR A 75 3.35 -36.17 22.40
N THR A 76 2.57 -36.04 21.32
CA THR A 76 2.52 -37.08 20.28
C THR A 76 2.55 -36.53 18.87
N PRO A 77 3.32 -37.20 17.94
CA PRO A 77 3.38 -36.82 16.52
C PRO A 77 2.09 -37.09 15.72
N GLU A 78 1.09 -37.70 16.33
CA GLU A 78 -0.09 -38.24 15.65
C GLU A 78 -1.20 -37.20 15.43
N ASN A 79 -1.08 -36.00 16.03
CA ASN A 79 -2.03 -34.93 15.85
C ASN A 79 -1.34 -33.70 15.23
N PRO A 80 -1.54 -33.40 13.93
CA PRO A 80 -0.89 -32.28 13.27
C PRO A 80 -1.26 -30.91 13.85
N ASN A 81 -2.29 -30.83 14.71
CA ASN A 81 -2.69 -29.61 15.42
C ASN A 81 -1.84 -29.33 16.67
N GLU A 82 -0.95 -30.24 17.06
CA GLU A 82 -0.06 -30.11 18.23
C GLU A 82 1.21 -29.32 17.95
N TYR A 83 1.43 -28.86 16.72
CA TYR A 83 2.58 -28.01 16.35
C TYR A 83 2.41 -26.53 16.67
N GLN A 84 1.36 -26.13 17.36
CA GLN A 84 1.19 -24.75 17.77
C GLN A 84 2.12 -24.43 18.96
N PHE A 85 2.85 -23.30 18.83
CA PHE A 85 3.82 -22.85 19.80
C PHE A 85 3.32 -21.64 20.58
N ALA A 86 3.60 -21.59 21.87
CA ALA A 86 3.43 -20.37 22.64
C ALA A 86 4.47 -19.34 22.18
N TYR A 87 4.03 -18.27 21.53
CA TYR A 87 4.94 -17.25 20.99
C TYR A 87 5.87 -16.65 22.05
N ILE A 88 5.35 -16.43 23.25
CA ILE A 88 6.09 -15.83 24.39
C ILE A 88 7.39 -16.57 24.74
N ASN A 89 7.50 -17.86 24.38
CA ASN A 89 8.63 -18.74 24.64
C ASN A 89 9.51 -18.93 23.40
N SER A 90 9.22 -18.25 22.28
CA SER A 90 9.97 -18.42 21.02
C SER A 90 11.22 -17.56 20.96
N GLU A 91 12.18 -17.99 20.14
CA GLU A 91 13.38 -17.19 19.81
C GLU A 91 12.99 -15.85 19.16
N GLN A 92 11.91 -15.82 18.36
CA GLN A 92 11.40 -14.61 17.73
C GLN A 92 10.90 -13.61 18.77
N CYS A 93 10.27 -14.08 19.87
CA CYS A 93 9.89 -13.21 20.98
C CYS A 93 11.14 -12.64 21.68
N ALA A 94 12.14 -13.48 21.96
CA ALA A 94 13.39 -13.03 22.56
C ALA A 94 14.11 -12.00 21.69
N ALA A 95 14.21 -12.25 20.39
CA ALA A 95 14.82 -11.33 19.43
C ALA A 95 14.04 -10.00 19.32
N ALA A 96 12.70 -10.04 19.36
CA ALA A 96 11.88 -8.83 19.36
C ALA A 96 12.10 -7.97 20.61
N LEU A 97 12.31 -8.58 21.76
CA LEU A 97 12.63 -7.85 23.00
C LEU A 97 14.06 -7.27 22.96
N GLU A 98 15.03 -8.03 22.45
CA GLU A 98 16.42 -7.58 22.27
C GLU A 98 16.53 -6.42 21.27
N TYR A 99 15.71 -6.41 20.25
CA TYR A 99 15.61 -5.32 19.25
C TYR A 99 15.28 -3.97 19.89
N LYS A 100 14.68 -3.95 21.08
CA LYS A 100 14.30 -2.74 21.84
C LYS A 100 13.51 -1.76 20.98
N PRO A 101 12.35 -2.15 20.46
CA PRO A 101 11.56 -1.33 19.56
C PRO A 101 11.03 -0.05 20.25
N ASN A 102 10.73 0.96 19.45
CA ASN A 102 9.97 2.14 19.86
C ASN A 102 8.46 1.96 19.63
N ILE A 103 8.10 1.12 18.63
CA ILE A 103 6.73 0.76 18.31
C ILE A 103 6.65 -0.76 18.18
N VAL A 104 5.60 -1.36 18.75
CA VAL A 104 5.34 -2.80 18.67
C VAL A 104 3.94 -3.05 18.14
N ILE A 105 3.84 -3.81 17.07
CA ILE A 105 2.57 -4.28 16.47
C ILE A 105 2.41 -5.75 16.82
N ILE A 106 1.41 -6.09 17.64
CA ILE A 106 1.17 -7.46 18.10
C ILE A 106 -0.07 -8.02 17.41
N LYS A 107 0.08 -9.05 16.58
CA LYS A 107 -0.97 -9.65 15.79
C LYS A 107 -1.04 -11.16 15.99
N PHE A 108 -1.98 -11.60 16.81
CA PHE A 108 -2.30 -13.01 17.06
C PHE A 108 -3.79 -13.28 16.92
N GLY A 109 -4.19 -14.51 17.14
CA GLY A 109 -5.58 -14.93 17.21
C GLY A 109 -5.98 -15.95 16.14
N ALA A 110 -5.33 -16.00 14.97
CA ALA A 110 -5.67 -16.98 13.93
C ALA A 110 -5.40 -18.43 14.42
N ASN A 111 -4.22 -18.69 14.96
CA ASN A 111 -3.89 -20.01 15.51
C ASN A 111 -4.64 -20.30 16.83
N ASP A 112 -4.93 -19.25 17.59
CA ASP A 112 -5.69 -19.36 18.84
C ASP A 112 -7.18 -19.68 18.58
N ALA A 113 -7.69 -19.38 17.36
CA ALA A 113 -9.01 -19.76 16.91
C ALA A 113 -9.12 -21.23 16.50
N ASN A 114 -8.09 -22.06 16.74
CA ASN A 114 -8.23 -23.51 16.67
C ASN A 114 -9.29 -23.95 17.66
N LYS A 115 -10.35 -24.57 17.12
CA LYS A 115 -11.54 -24.90 17.91
C LYS A 115 -11.21 -25.75 19.15
N LYS A 116 -10.38 -26.80 19.00
CA LYS A 116 -10.00 -27.69 20.11
C LYS A 116 -9.21 -26.94 21.19
N ASN A 117 -8.26 -26.09 20.78
CA ASN A 117 -7.47 -25.32 21.72
C ASN A 117 -8.34 -24.30 22.44
N PHE A 118 -9.22 -23.61 21.70
CA PHE A 118 -10.10 -22.63 22.31
C PHE A 118 -11.13 -23.26 23.25
N GLU A 119 -11.71 -24.41 22.93
CA GLU A 119 -12.61 -25.17 23.80
C GLU A 119 -11.88 -25.60 25.10
N LYS A 120 -10.58 -25.95 25.00
CA LYS A 120 -9.76 -26.39 26.14
C LYS A 120 -9.36 -25.22 27.05
N TYR A 121 -8.90 -24.11 26.50
CA TYR A 121 -8.29 -23.02 27.27
C TYR A 121 -9.23 -21.84 27.51
N GLY A 122 -10.11 -21.54 26.59
CA GLY A 122 -11.13 -20.49 26.70
C GLY A 122 -10.64 -19.06 26.58
N LYS A 123 -11.61 -18.15 26.51
CA LYS A 123 -11.39 -16.71 26.32
C LYS A 123 -10.56 -16.08 27.43
N GLU A 124 -10.82 -16.42 28.68
CA GLU A 124 -10.15 -15.80 29.84
C GLU A 124 -8.66 -16.18 29.90
N THR A 125 -8.33 -17.44 29.56
CA THR A 125 -6.92 -17.86 29.45
C THR A 125 -6.24 -17.12 28.29
N PHE A 126 -6.91 -16.99 27.14
CA PHE A 126 -6.39 -16.19 26.02
C PHE A 126 -6.06 -14.76 26.45
N LYS A 127 -7.00 -14.07 27.10
CA LYS A 127 -6.79 -12.71 27.60
C LYS A 127 -5.63 -12.64 28.58
N ALA A 128 -5.57 -13.54 29.56
CA ALA A 128 -4.52 -13.57 30.57
C ALA A 128 -3.14 -13.77 29.94
N ASP A 129 -3.01 -14.71 29.03
CA ASP A 129 -1.73 -15.02 28.39
C ASP A 129 -1.30 -13.92 27.41
N TYR A 130 -2.26 -13.31 26.69
CA TYR A 130 -1.97 -12.16 25.83
C TYR A 130 -1.43 -10.97 26.64
N LYS A 131 -2.05 -10.67 27.79
CA LYS A 131 -1.55 -9.62 28.69
C LYS A 131 -0.14 -9.89 29.21
N LYS A 132 0.22 -11.16 29.49
CA LYS A 132 1.60 -11.52 29.84
C LYS A 132 2.59 -11.22 28.72
N LEU A 133 2.21 -11.49 27.47
CA LEU A 133 3.04 -11.14 26.30
C LEU A 133 3.21 -9.62 26.20
N ILE A 134 2.12 -8.87 26.26
CA ILE A 134 2.13 -7.40 26.22
C ILE A 134 3.02 -6.82 27.33
N ALA A 135 2.90 -7.35 28.56
CA ALA A 135 3.68 -6.89 29.70
C ALA A 135 5.21 -7.01 29.49
N LYS A 136 5.68 -8.02 28.74
CA LYS A 136 7.12 -8.13 28.39
C LYS A 136 7.60 -6.93 27.58
N PHE A 137 6.80 -6.45 26.61
CA PHE A 137 7.14 -5.26 25.83
C PHE A 137 6.99 -3.98 26.64
N GLN A 138 5.96 -3.86 27.47
CA GLN A 138 5.78 -2.71 28.37
C GLN A 138 6.93 -2.53 29.36
N ALA A 139 7.61 -3.63 29.74
CA ALA A 139 8.76 -3.63 30.64
C ALA A 139 10.05 -3.13 29.99
N LEU A 140 10.11 -2.98 28.66
CA LEU A 140 11.30 -2.50 27.96
C LEU A 140 11.64 -1.06 28.35
N SER A 141 12.94 -0.75 28.42
CA SER A 141 13.44 0.61 28.70
C SER A 141 13.02 1.64 27.64
N THR A 142 12.78 1.21 26.43
CA THR A 142 12.28 2.06 25.34
C THR A 142 10.84 2.52 25.52
N LYS A 143 10.07 1.89 26.43
CA LYS A 143 8.65 2.20 26.66
C LYS A 143 7.88 2.30 25.34
N PRO A 144 7.86 1.24 24.52
CA PRO A 144 7.31 1.30 23.18
C PRO A 144 5.82 1.62 23.19
N ASP A 145 5.38 2.30 22.13
CA ASP A 145 3.95 2.36 21.80
C ASP A 145 3.50 0.99 21.29
N ILE A 146 2.45 0.44 21.90
CA ILE A 146 1.98 -0.92 21.61
C ILE A 146 0.63 -0.85 20.92
N TYR A 147 0.55 -1.49 19.77
CA TYR A 147 -0.66 -1.67 18.97
C TYR A 147 -1.01 -3.15 18.95
N ILE A 148 -2.25 -3.50 19.26
CA ILE A 148 -2.71 -4.89 19.18
C ILE A 148 -3.75 -5.01 18.07
N CYS A 149 -3.69 -6.10 17.30
CA CYS A 149 -4.51 -6.26 16.11
C CYS A 149 -5.51 -7.40 16.28
N THR A 150 -6.74 -7.21 15.78
CA THR A 150 -7.65 -8.33 15.59
C THR A 150 -7.10 -9.29 14.54
N PRO A 151 -7.36 -10.61 14.62
CA PRO A 151 -7.00 -11.53 13.53
C PRO A 151 -7.79 -11.16 12.26
N PRO A 152 -7.19 -11.32 11.06
CA PRO A 152 -7.95 -11.28 9.82
C PRO A 152 -8.95 -12.44 9.75
N PRO A 153 -9.96 -12.37 8.85
CA PRO A 153 -10.93 -13.45 8.66
C PRO A 153 -10.26 -14.70 8.09
N MET A 154 -10.89 -15.84 8.33
CA MET A 154 -10.54 -17.14 7.77
C MET A 154 -11.72 -17.66 6.93
N TYR A 155 -11.46 -18.08 5.69
CA TYR A 155 -12.55 -18.33 4.73
C TYR A 155 -12.86 -19.79 4.46
N TYR A 156 -11.98 -20.72 4.79
CA TYR A 156 -12.32 -22.10 4.59
C TYR A 156 -13.13 -22.65 5.79
N GLY A 157 -14.09 -23.50 5.47
CA GLY A 157 -15.00 -24.04 6.47
C GLY A 157 -15.04 -25.56 6.53
N ASP A 158 -14.76 -26.28 5.46
CA ASP A 158 -15.23 -27.66 5.30
C ASP A 158 -14.11 -28.70 5.18
N GLY A 159 -13.06 -28.59 5.99
CA GLY A 159 -12.10 -29.68 6.10
C GLY A 159 -10.90 -29.59 5.16
N GLY A 160 -10.50 -28.40 4.77
CA GLY A 160 -9.18 -28.15 4.20
C GLY A 160 -8.06 -28.54 5.18
N PHE A 161 -6.80 -28.41 4.77
CA PHE A 161 -5.62 -28.81 5.54
C PHE A 161 -5.59 -28.32 6.99
N LEU A 162 -6.27 -27.21 7.27
CA LEU A 162 -6.35 -26.60 8.60
C LEU A 162 -7.76 -26.66 9.21
N GLY A 163 -8.56 -27.66 8.90
CA GLY A 163 -9.97 -27.82 9.32
C GLY A 163 -10.28 -27.73 10.81
N SER A 164 -9.29 -27.41 11.65
CA SER A 164 -9.45 -27.11 13.07
C SER A 164 -9.55 -25.61 13.38
N PHE A 165 -9.24 -24.72 12.43
CA PHE A 165 -9.41 -23.27 12.60
C PHE A 165 -10.86 -22.89 12.32
N ASP A 166 -11.42 -22.01 13.14
CA ASP A 166 -12.81 -21.64 13.06
C ASP A 166 -12.97 -20.12 13.07
N ASP A 167 -13.42 -19.55 11.94
CA ASP A 167 -13.70 -18.12 11.85
C ASP A 167 -14.76 -17.66 12.85
N ASN A 168 -15.70 -18.53 13.24
CA ASN A 168 -16.66 -18.20 14.27
C ASN A 168 -15.99 -18.02 15.64
N VAL A 169 -14.95 -18.80 15.95
CA VAL A 169 -14.15 -18.62 17.16
C VAL A 169 -13.39 -17.30 17.06
N ALA A 170 -12.74 -17.02 15.92
CA ALA A 170 -12.04 -15.76 15.70
C ALA A 170 -12.97 -14.55 15.86
N LYS A 171 -14.12 -14.58 15.19
CA LYS A 171 -15.09 -13.50 15.15
C LYS A 171 -15.79 -13.27 16.49
N ASN A 172 -16.29 -14.35 17.13
CA ASN A 172 -17.21 -14.23 18.26
C ASN A 172 -16.49 -14.19 19.61
N TYR A 173 -15.24 -14.64 19.68
CA TYR A 173 -14.51 -14.74 20.95
C TYR A 173 -13.14 -14.05 20.91
N ILE A 174 -12.29 -14.30 19.90
CA ILE A 174 -10.94 -13.78 19.87
C ILE A 174 -10.95 -12.27 19.61
N GLN A 175 -11.68 -11.80 18.60
CA GLN A 175 -11.76 -10.36 18.31
C GLN A 175 -12.31 -9.55 19.50
N PRO A 176 -13.45 -9.92 20.12
CA PRO A 176 -13.91 -9.24 21.32
C PRO A 176 -12.87 -9.25 22.43
N ALA A 177 -12.17 -10.38 22.64
CA ALA A 177 -11.12 -10.47 23.65
C ALA A 177 -9.95 -9.51 23.38
N VAL A 178 -9.51 -9.38 22.10
CA VAL A 178 -8.45 -8.43 21.73
C VAL A 178 -8.90 -6.98 22.00
N ARG A 179 -10.15 -6.62 21.65
CA ARG A 179 -10.70 -5.29 21.91
C ARG A 179 -10.81 -5.00 23.42
N GLU A 180 -11.27 -5.97 24.20
CA GLU A 180 -11.32 -5.85 25.66
C GLU A 180 -9.94 -5.68 26.28
N ILE A 181 -8.91 -6.41 25.80
CA ILE A 181 -7.53 -6.23 26.26
C ILE A 181 -7.03 -4.81 25.93
N ALA A 182 -7.33 -4.31 24.73
CA ALA A 182 -6.95 -2.97 24.33
C ALA A 182 -7.57 -1.91 25.25
N GLU A 183 -8.86 -2.04 25.54
CA GLU A 183 -9.57 -1.15 26.44
C GLU A 183 -9.01 -1.20 27.88
N GLU A 184 -8.85 -2.41 28.43
CA GLU A 184 -8.34 -2.63 29.78
C GLU A 184 -6.89 -2.10 30.00
N LEU A 185 -6.06 -2.14 28.95
CA LEU A 185 -4.68 -1.69 28.99
C LEU A 185 -4.46 -0.30 28.35
N ASN A 186 -5.53 0.35 27.92
CA ASN A 186 -5.50 1.63 27.19
C ASN A 186 -4.52 1.60 26.00
N LEU A 187 -4.67 0.57 25.15
CA LEU A 187 -3.88 0.37 23.94
C LEU A 187 -4.73 0.65 22.69
N VAL A 188 -4.06 0.93 21.58
CA VAL A 188 -4.73 1.04 20.28
C VAL A 188 -5.02 -0.35 19.75
N CYS A 189 -6.28 -0.63 19.40
CA CYS A 189 -6.70 -1.84 18.71
C CYS A 189 -6.85 -1.56 17.21
N VAL A 190 -6.07 -2.26 16.40
CA VAL A 190 -6.13 -2.18 14.93
C VAL A 190 -7.09 -3.26 14.43
N ASP A 191 -8.13 -2.83 13.71
CA ASP A 191 -9.08 -3.78 13.11
C ASP A 191 -8.53 -4.30 11.78
N LEU A 192 -8.15 -5.58 11.74
CA LEU A 192 -7.71 -6.26 10.53
C LEU A 192 -8.77 -7.22 9.97
N TYR A 193 -9.87 -7.41 10.69
CA TYR A 193 -10.93 -8.30 10.25
C TYR A 193 -11.85 -7.64 9.22
N ASN A 194 -12.41 -6.47 9.56
CA ASN A 194 -13.41 -5.83 8.72
C ASN A 194 -12.88 -5.40 7.35
N PRO A 195 -11.64 -4.86 7.20
CA PRO A 195 -11.10 -4.51 5.89
C PRO A 195 -10.89 -5.69 4.93
N LEU A 196 -10.74 -6.91 5.48
CA LEU A 196 -10.54 -8.13 4.70
C LEU A 196 -11.80 -9.02 4.63
N LYS A 197 -12.85 -8.65 5.38
CA LYS A 197 -14.11 -9.41 5.39
C LYS A 197 -14.82 -9.30 4.05
N GLY A 198 -15.20 -10.45 3.49
CA GLY A 198 -15.84 -10.53 2.19
C GLY A 198 -14.86 -10.62 1.02
N HIS A 199 -13.55 -10.69 1.30
CA HIS A 199 -12.48 -10.72 0.30
C HIS A 199 -11.62 -11.99 0.40
N PRO A 200 -12.20 -13.19 0.18
CA PRO A 200 -11.44 -14.44 0.22
C PRO A 200 -10.31 -14.47 -0.81
N GLU A 201 -10.45 -13.76 -1.92
CA GLU A 201 -9.42 -13.64 -2.97
C GLU A 201 -8.13 -12.97 -2.49
N PHE A 202 -8.15 -12.24 -1.38
CA PHE A 202 -6.95 -11.67 -0.75
C PHE A 202 -6.29 -12.61 0.26
N MET A 203 -6.91 -13.75 0.53
CA MET A 203 -6.49 -14.71 1.54
C MET A 203 -6.24 -16.12 0.94
N PRO A 204 -5.62 -16.24 -0.26
CA PRO A 204 -5.51 -17.53 -0.94
C PRO A 204 -4.46 -18.46 -0.32
N GLY A 205 -3.47 -17.91 0.37
CA GLY A 205 -2.39 -18.50 1.13
C GLY A 205 -1.96 -19.93 0.82
N GLY A 206 -1.68 -20.26 -0.44
CA GLY A 206 -1.34 -21.63 -0.82
C GLY A 206 -2.52 -22.60 -0.79
N ASN A 207 -3.74 -22.11 -1.02
CA ASN A 207 -5.03 -22.78 -0.93
C ASN A 207 -5.52 -23.07 0.50
N ASP A 208 -4.97 -22.42 1.50
CA ASP A 208 -5.44 -22.57 2.88
C ASP A 208 -6.49 -21.53 3.29
N TRP A 209 -6.62 -20.45 2.52
CA TRP A 209 -7.59 -19.37 2.72
C TRP A 209 -7.50 -18.65 4.08
N VAL A 210 -6.36 -18.79 4.75
CA VAL A 210 -6.04 -18.18 6.04
C VAL A 210 -4.91 -17.16 5.91
N HIS A 211 -3.96 -17.43 5.01
CA HIS A 211 -2.82 -16.55 4.79
C HIS A 211 -3.11 -15.55 3.68
N PRO A 212 -2.87 -14.25 3.93
CA PRO A 212 -3.00 -13.22 2.91
C PRO A 212 -1.97 -13.40 1.79
N ASP A 213 -2.32 -13.04 0.56
CA ASP A 213 -1.36 -12.74 -0.49
C ASP A 213 -0.82 -11.30 -0.35
N HIS A 214 -0.05 -10.83 -1.33
CA HIS A 214 0.51 -9.47 -1.32
C HIS A 214 -0.57 -8.38 -1.16
N ARG A 215 -1.76 -8.58 -1.74
CA ARG A 215 -2.89 -7.62 -1.65
C ARG A 215 -3.43 -7.58 -0.23
N GLY A 216 -3.67 -8.75 0.36
CA GLY A 216 -4.13 -8.85 1.74
C GLY A 216 -3.10 -8.30 2.74
N HIS A 217 -1.81 -8.58 2.54
CA HIS A 217 -0.73 -8.00 3.34
C HIS A 217 -0.62 -6.47 3.19
N TYR A 218 -0.87 -5.94 2.00
CA TYR A 218 -0.93 -4.51 1.77
C TYR A 218 -2.07 -3.84 2.56
N ILE A 219 -3.26 -4.46 2.59
CA ILE A 219 -4.39 -3.97 3.38
C ILE A 219 -4.06 -3.97 4.86
N ILE A 220 -3.43 -5.04 5.37
CA ILE A 220 -2.97 -5.10 6.77
C ILE A 220 -1.99 -3.96 7.06
N ALA A 221 -1.00 -3.75 6.20
CA ALA A 221 -0.01 -2.69 6.36
C ALA A 221 -0.66 -1.29 6.38
N LYS A 222 -1.65 -1.07 5.52
CA LYS A 222 -2.40 0.19 5.45
C LYS A 222 -3.15 0.51 6.75
N GLU A 223 -3.81 -0.47 7.34
CA GLU A 223 -4.53 -0.27 8.61
C GLU A 223 -3.55 -0.04 9.79
N VAL A 224 -2.42 -0.74 9.79
CA VAL A 224 -1.36 -0.53 10.79
C VAL A 224 -0.72 0.86 10.63
N TYR A 225 -0.40 1.26 9.40
CA TYR A 225 0.14 2.60 9.11
C TYR A 225 -0.81 3.70 9.60
N LYS A 226 -2.09 3.59 9.26
CA LYS A 226 -3.12 4.52 9.71
C LYS A 226 -3.18 4.62 11.25
N ALA A 227 -3.06 3.49 11.94
CA ALA A 227 -3.07 3.47 13.40
C ALA A 227 -1.83 4.16 14.00
N ILE A 228 -0.65 4.02 13.38
CA ILE A 228 0.59 4.64 13.84
C ILE A 228 0.61 6.15 13.58
N THR A 229 0.18 6.57 12.39
CA THR A 229 0.33 7.96 11.91
C THR A 229 -0.92 8.80 12.07
N GLY A 230 -2.09 8.16 12.20
CA GLY A 230 -3.39 8.83 12.12
C GLY A 230 -3.80 9.22 10.68
N GLU A 231 -2.96 8.89 9.69
CA GLU A 231 -3.15 9.28 8.29
C GLU A 231 -3.81 8.15 7.48
N PHE A 232 -4.60 8.55 6.48
CA PHE A 232 -5.05 7.61 5.45
C PHE A 232 -3.96 7.50 4.39
N VAL A 233 -3.55 6.27 4.11
CA VAL A 233 -2.52 5.96 3.12
C VAL A 233 -3.00 6.23 1.69
N MET A 234 -4.29 6.16 1.45
CA MET A 234 -4.90 6.56 0.18
C MET A 234 -6.01 7.56 0.46
N ASN A 235 -5.86 8.74 -0.12
CA ASN A 235 -6.94 9.70 -0.26
C ASN A 235 -7.38 9.71 -1.74
N PRO A 236 -8.38 8.90 -2.13
CA PRO A 236 -8.81 8.85 -3.54
C PRO A 236 -9.28 10.21 -4.06
N GLY A 237 -9.63 11.14 -3.15
CA GLY A 237 -9.89 12.54 -3.46
C GLY A 237 -8.63 13.37 -3.71
N GLY A 238 -7.44 12.86 -3.32
CA GLY A 238 -6.20 13.62 -3.28
C GLY A 238 -6.11 14.55 -2.06
N ILE A 239 -5.02 15.33 -2.01
CA ILE A 239 -4.84 16.39 -1.02
C ILE A 239 -5.42 17.69 -1.59
N THR A 240 -6.51 18.18 -1.01
CA THR A 240 -7.11 19.45 -1.45
C THR A 240 -6.70 20.58 -0.50
N VAL A 241 -6.06 21.61 -1.06
CA VAL A 241 -5.67 22.84 -0.39
C VAL A 241 -6.63 23.95 -0.83
N ALA A 242 -7.46 24.42 0.09
CA ALA A 242 -8.35 25.52 -0.21
C ALA A 242 -7.61 26.86 -0.32
N ALA A 243 -8.20 27.83 -0.98
CA ALA A 243 -7.63 29.19 -1.08
C ALA A 243 -7.29 29.78 0.30
N SER A 244 -8.07 29.43 1.35
CA SER A 244 -7.83 29.87 2.74
C SER A 244 -6.54 29.35 3.34
N ASP A 245 -6.04 28.21 2.86
CA ASP A 245 -4.88 27.51 3.40
C ASP A 245 -3.59 27.87 2.66
N ILE A 246 -3.72 28.71 1.63
CA ILE A 246 -2.59 29.23 0.85
C ILE A 246 -2.10 30.56 1.45
N SER A 247 -0.83 30.62 1.77
CA SER A 247 -0.22 31.84 2.30
C SER A 247 -0.14 32.95 1.25
N LEU A 248 -0.75 34.09 1.55
CA LEU A 248 -0.72 35.29 0.71
C LEU A 248 0.46 36.22 1.02
N SER A 249 1.36 35.83 1.90
CA SER A 249 2.47 36.66 2.38
C SER A 249 3.29 37.26 1.21
N GLY A 250 3.60 38.52 1.30
CA GLY A 250 4.41 39.24 0.27
C GLY A 250 3.66 39.55 -1.03
N SER A 251 2.34 39.32 -1.12
CA SER A 251 1.57 39.56 -2.33
C SER A 251 0.44 40.60 -2.12
N LYS A 252 -0.13 41.08 -3.25
CA LYS A 252 -1.34 41.92 -3.27
C LYS A 252 -2.61 41.11 -3.49
N ALA A 253 -2.51 39.78 -3.55
CA ALA A 253 -3.65 38.86 -3.68
C ALA A 253 -4.57 38.93 -2.43
N LYS A 254 -5.83 38.60 -2.61
CA LYS A 254 -6.83 38.60 -1.54
C LYS A 254 -7.74 37.39 -1.70
N ILE A 255 -8.23 36.87 -0.58
CA ILE A 255 -9.28 35.87 -0.59
C ILE A 255 -10.63 36.59 -0.58
N LYS A 256 -11.48 36.27 -1.54
CA LYS A 256 -12.86 36.74 -1.65
C LYS A 256 -13.75 35.61 -2.16
N ASN A 257 -14.88 35.39 -1.49
CA ASN A 257 -15.83 34.33 -1.83
C ASN A 257 -15.15 32.94 -1.98
N GLY A 258 -14.22 32.62 -1.07
CA GLY A 258 -13.51 31.33 -1.06
C GLY A 258 -12.47 31.14 -2.17
N ALA A 259 -12.10 32.20 -2.89
CA ALA A 259 -11.09 32.13 -3.94
C ALA A 259 -10.03 33.24 -3.81
N ILE A 260 -8.81 32.96 -4.24
CA ILE A 260 -7.73 33.93 -4.38
C ILE A 260 -8.03 34.79 -5.62
N GLU A 261 -8.11 36.10 -5.38
CA GLU A 261 -8.29 37.11 -6.42
C GLU A 261 -7.11 38.10 -6.42
N LYS A 262 -6.97 38.84 -7.50
CA LYS A 262 -5.93 39.88 -7.67
C LYS A 262 -4.51 39.35 -7.71
N ALA A 263 -4.32 38.03 -7.81
CA ALA A 263 -3.03 37.48 -8.21
C ALA A 263 -2.78 37.82 -9.69
N LYS A 264 -1.58 38.28 -10.00
CA LYS A 264 -1.17 38.71 -11.35
C LYS A 264 0.04 37.91 -11.81
N ASN A 265 0.39 38.06 -13.07
CA ASN A 265 1.64 37.52 -13.61
C ASN A 265 2.83 37.78 -12.65
N GLY A 266 3.55 36.72 -12.31
CA GLY A 266 4.67 36.74 -11.36
C GLY A 266 4.28 36.65 -9.88
N THR A 267 2.99 36.65 -9.52
CA THR A 267 2.56 36.40 -8.13
C THR A 267 2.95 35.00 -7.73
N ARG A 268 3.62 34.85 -6.57
CA ARG A 268 3.99 33.56 -5.96
C ARG A 268 3.31 33.42 -4.60
N LEU A 269 2.63 32.34 -4.40
CA LEU A 269 1.95 32.01 -3.14
C LEU A 269 2.34 30.58 -2.74
N SER A 270 2.32 30.27 -1.45
CA SER A 270 2.82 28.96 -0.99
C SER A 270 1.91 28.30 0.02
N PHE A 271 2.01 27.00 0.09
CA PHE A 271 1.37 26.12 1.08
C PHE A 271 2.25 24.90 1.34
N ASP A 272 2.08 24.28 2.49
CA ASP A 272 2.83 23.08 2.84
C ASP A 272 2.04 21.84 2.45
N VAL A 273 2.74 20.84 1.91
CA VAL A 273 2.16 19.54 1.51
C VAL A 273 3.03 18.40 2.02
N HIS A 274 2.40 17.39 2.55
CA HIS A 274 3.03 16.12 2.83
C HIS A 274 2.65 15.11 1.74
N PHE A 275 3.56 14.85 0.81
CA PHE A 275 3.37 13.89 -0.29
C PHE A 275 3.47 12.41 0.15
N GLY A 276 3.56 12.15 1.46
CA GLY A 276 3.79 10.80 1.96
C GLY A 276 5.25 10.36 1.84
N SER A 277 5.53 9.18 2.34
CA SER A 277 6.86 8.55 2.23
C SER A 277 7.12 7.94 0.84
N MET A 278 6.06 7.76 0.06
CA MET A 278 6.09 7.18 -1.27
C MET A 278 5.64 8.21 -2.32
N PRO A 279 6.22 8.21 -3.54
CA PRO A 279 5.84 9.13 -4.60
C PRO A 279 4.51 8.68 -5.28
N THR A 280 3.38 8.73 -4.55
CA THR A 280 2.07 8.26 -5.01
C THR A 280 1.31 9.26 -5.86
N TYR A 281 1.65 10.52 -5.75
CA TYR A 281 0.96 11.60 -6.45
C TYR A 281 1.54 11.82 -7.84
N GLU A 282 0.65 12.12 -8.78
CA GLU A 282 1.04 12.25 -10.20
C GLU A 282 0.51 13.50 -10.88
N LYS A 283 -0.50 14.17 -10.28
CA LYS A 283 -1.23 15.24 -10.96
C LYS A 283 -1.61 16.38 -10.03
N VAL A 284 -1.48 17.59 -10.51
CA VAL A 284 -2.10 18.77 -9.90
C VAL A 284 -3.39 19.11 -10.64
N GLU A 285 -4.45 19.33 -9.90
CA GLU A 285 -5.71 19.91 -10.37
C GLU A 285 -5.89 21.28 -9.71
N ALA A 286 -6.19 22.30 -10.49
CA ALA A 286 -6.48 23.64 -10.01
C ALA A 286 -7.92 24.02 -10.39
N GLU A 287 -8.74 24.37 -9.39
CA GLU A 287 -10.08 24.90 -9.62
C GLU A 287 -9.99 26.39 -9.83
N VAL A 288 -10.11 26.83 -11.09
CA VAL A 288 -9.81 28.20 -11.54
C VAL A 288 -10.98 28.83 -12.31
N GLN A 289 -11.02 30.16 -12.26
CA GLN A 289 -11.89 31.00 -13.09
C GLN A 289 -11.06 32.11 -13.71
N LEU A 290 -11.14 32.29 -15.03
CA LEU A 290 -10.46 33.39 -15.71
C LEU A 290 -11.15 34.75 -15.43
N ASN A 291 -10.36 35.78 -15.19
CA ASN A 291 -10.90 37.14 -15.12
C ASN A 291 -11.18 37.74 -16.50
N LYS A 292 -10.43 37.31 -17.50
CA LYS A 292 -10.57 37.64 -18.92
C LYS A 292 -9.98 36.49 -19.74
N THR A 293 -10.37 36.40 -21.01
CA THR A 293 -9.83 35.38 -21.93
C THR A 293 -8.33 35.62 -22.21
N LYS A 294 -7.48 35.22 -21.32
CA LYS A 294 -6.02 35.26 -21.48
C LYS A 294 -5.45 33.87 -21.23
N SER A 295 -4.59 33.44 -22.14
CA SER A 295 -3.79 32.23 -21.95
C SER A 295 -2.76 32.41 -20.84
N GLY A 296 -2.39 31.35 -20.17
CA GLY A 296 -1.34 31.34 -19.17
C GLY A 296 -1.34 30.07 -18.36
N TYR A 297 -0.46 30.05 -17.38
CA TYR A 297 -0.18 28.85 -16.59
C TYR A 297 -0.17 29.17 -15.11
N LEU A 298 -0.48 28.16 -14.29
CA LEU A 298 -0.11 28.08 -12.89
C LEU A 298 1.05 27.10 -12.79
N ASP A 299 2.25 27.62 -12.46
CA ASP A 299 3.45 26.80 -12.32
C ASP A 299 3.66 26.45 -10.86
N PHE A 300 3.90 25.17 -10.57
CA PHE A 300 4.06 24.64 -9.22
C PHE A 300 5.50 24.21 -8.98
N TYR A 301 6.11 24.75 -7.93
CA TYR A 301 7.51 24.54 -7.55
C TYR A 301 7.60 23.89 -6.17
N LEU A 302 8.66 23.11 -5.94
CA LEU A 302 8.99 22.58 -4.62
C LEU A 302 10.06 23.44 -3.95
N ASP A 303 9.87 23.76 -2.70
CA ASP A 303 10.84 24.43 -1.83
C ASP A 303 11.52 25.64 -2.50
N THR A 304 12.82 25.55 -2.78
CA THR A 304 13.61 26.60 -3.44
C THR A 304 13.89 26.33 -4.91
N GLU A 305 13.26 25.31 -5.50
CA GLU A 305 13.48 24.95 -6.90
C GLU A 305 13.05 26.07 -7.87
N THR A 306 13.69 26.10 -9.00
CA THR A 306 13.44 27.08 -10.09
C THR A 306 12.74 26.43 -11.29
N ILE A 307 12.67 25.10 -11.34
CA ILE A 307 11.98 24.34 -12.38
C ILE A 307 10.67 23.85 -11.77
N PRO A 308 9.49 24.19 -12.34
CA PRO A 308 8.22 23.71 -11.83
C PRO A 308 8.10 22.20 -12.02
N PHE A 309 7.53 21.51 -11.05
CA PHE A 309 7.21 20.08 -11.18
C PHE A 309 5.89 19.82 -11.90
N ALA A 310 5.07 20.86 -12.06
CA ALA A 310 3.84 20.81 -12.84
C ALA A 310 3.50 22.24 -13.34
N SER A 311 2.95 22.36 -14.55
CA SER A 311 2.51 23.60 -15.15
C SER A 311 1.09 23.41 -15.69
N VAL A 312 0.11 23.91 -14.95
CA VAL A 312 -1.32 23.81 -15.31
C VAL A 312 -1.67 24.91 -16.30
N ASP A 313 -2.02 24.52 -17.53
CA ASP A 313 -2.57 25.44 -18.52
C ASP A 313 -3.99 25.85 -18.13
N VAL A 314 -4.22 27.14 -17.91
CA VAL A 314 -5.52 27.67 -17.54
C VAL A 314 -6.28 28.33 -18.70
N SER A 315 -5.76 28.28 -19.91
CA SER A 315 -6.39 28.91 -21.09
C SER A 315 -7.76 28.32 -21.43
N GLY A 316 -8.01 27.06 -21.05
CA GLY A 316 -9.33 26.40 -21.17
C GLY A 316 -10.33 26.70 -20.06
N ALA A 317 -9.96 27.47 -19.04
CA ALA A 317 -10.86 27.74 -17.92
C ALA A 317 -11.97 28.73 -18.29
N ASP A 318 -13.16 28.54 -17.68
CA ASP A 318 -14.33 29.38 -17.92
C ASP A 318 -14.16 30.76 -17.21
N SER A 319 -14.76 31.79 -17.80
CA SER A 319 -14.72 33.15 -17.23
C SER A 319 -15.90 33.45 -16.28
N LYS A 320 -16.96 32.64 -16.29
CA LYS A 320 -18.15 32.80 -15.45
C LYS A 320 -18.17 31.83 -14.29
N ASN A 321 -17.64 30.62 -14.51
CA ASN A 321 -17.68 29.54 -13.53
C ASN A 321 -16.25 29.07 -13.19
N PHE A 322 -16.07 28.49 -12.01
CA PHE A 322 -14.87 27.75 -11.70
C PHE A 322 -14.86 26.43 -12.44
N THR A 323 -13.75 26.12 -13.09
CA THR A 323 -13.52 24.85 -13.79
C THR A 323 -12.17 24.27 -13.38
N THR A 324 -12.04 22.96 -13.42
CA THR A 324 -10.81 22.25 -13.07
C THR A 324 -9.92 22.17 -14.29
N GLN A 325 -8.68 22.60 -14.13
CA GLN A 325 -7.58 22.42 -15.08
C GLN A 325 -6.52 21.58 -14.42
N SER A 326 -5.75 20.78 -15.16
CA SER A 326 -4.78 19.87 -14.56
C SER A 326 -3.48 19.75 -15.35
N ALA A 327 -2.42 19.31 -14.66
CA ALA A 327 -1.15 18.92 -15.27
C ALA A 327 -0.56 17.73 -14.52
N LEU A 328 0.13 16.85 -15.24
CA LEU A 328 0.90 15.77 -14.65
C LEU A 328 2.21 16.33 -14.03
N PHE A 329 2.73 15.60 -13.03
CA PHE A 329 4.07 15.86 -12.52
C PHE A 329 5.12 15.45 -13.56
N ASP A 330 6.19 16.21 -13.66
CA ASP A 330 7.34 15.86 -14.50
C ASP A 330 8.30 14.89 -13.81
N ARG A 331 8.11 14.67 -12.50
CA ARG A 331 8.96 13.81 -11.66
C ARG A 331 8.19 13.23 -10.48
N ARG A 332 8.80 12.25 -9.83
CA ARG A 332 8.27 11.63 -8.61
C ARG A 332 8.60 12.50 -7.39
N ILE A 333 7.60 12.73 -6.53
CA ILE A 333 7.72 13.59 -5.35
C ILE A 333 7.28 12.79 -4.11
N LYS A 334 8.06 12.86 -3.03
CA LYS A 334 7.76 12.27 -1.73
C LYS A 334 8.21 13.20 -0.61
N GLY A 335 7.68 13.01 0.60
CA GLY A 335 8.08 13.77 1.79
C GLY A 335 7.31 15.07 1.98
N LYS A 336 7.80 15.88 2.90
CA LYS A 336 7.21 17.19 3.23
C LYS A 336 7.87 18.28 2.40
N HIS A 337 7.05 19.06 1.71
CA HIS A 337 7.54 20.15 0.87
C HIS A 337 6.69 21.39 1.04
N LYS A 338 7.32 22.54 0.85
CA LYS A 338 6.61 23.79 0.60
C LYS A 338 6.36 23.90 -0.89
N VAL A 339 5.11 23.87 -1.30
CA VAL A 339 4.71 24.08 -2.69
C VAL A 339 4.48 25.57 -2.92
N THR A 340 5.08 26.10 -3.97
CA THR A 340 4.85 27.49 -4.43
C THR A 340 4.11 27.45 -5.75
N VAL A 341 2.95 28.11 -5.81
CA VAL A 341 2.21 28.33 -7.05
C VAL A 341 2.51 29.73 -7.59
N GLN A 342 2.90 29.81 -8.86
CA GLN A 342 3.20 31.08 -9.55
C GLN A 342 2.25 31.28 -10.72
N TRP A 343 1.66 32.48 -10.79
CA TRP A 343 0.90 32.92 -11.96
C TRP A 343 1.82 33.31 -13.09
N ARG A 344 1.67 32.73 -14.27
CA ARG A 344 2.43 33.05 -15.44
C ARG A 344 1.51 33.40 -16.62
N GLY A 345 1.57 34.65 -17.08
CA GLY A 345 0.87 35.12 -18.28
C GLY A 345 -0.58 35.56 -18.09
N GLN A 346 -1.23 35.31 -16.93
CA GLN A 346 -2.66 35.56 -16.68
C GLN A 346 -2.95 35.98 -15.22
N ASP A 347 -4.22 36.29 -14.93
CA ASP A 347 -4.71 36.72 -13.63
C ASP A 347 -5.94 35.91 -13.17
N ALA A 348 -5.94 34.61 -13.37
CA ALA A 348 -7.03 33.71 -12.96
C ALA A 348 -7.25 33.77 -11.43
N LYS A 349 -8.51 33.60 -11.04
CA LYS A 349 -8.88 33.29 -9.66
C LYS A 349 -8.61 31.82 -9.39
N LEU A 350 -8.13 31.52 -8.21
CA LEU A 350 -7.86 30.16 -7.77
C LEU A 350 -8.69 29.84 -6.52
N LYS A 351 -9.54 28.81 -6.58
CA LYS A 351 -10.39 28.39 -5.48
C LYS A 351 -9.74 27.28 -4.65
N SER A 352 -9.13 26.32 -5.32
CA SER A 352 -8.43 25.21 -4.66
C SER A 352 -7.36 24.62 -5.56
N VAL A 353 -6.41 23.95 -4.93
CA VAL A 353 -5.43 23.07 -5.56
C VAL A 353 -5.65 21.68 -5.01
N THR A 354 -5.82 20.69 -5.87
CA THR A 354 -5.91 19.29 -5.48
C THR A 354 -4.74 18.53 -6.08
N ILE A 355 -3.95 17.90 -5.22
CA ILE A 355 -2.84 17.03 -5.61
C ILE A 355 -3.40 15.62 -5.64
N LYS A 356 -3.54 15.05 -6.84
CA LYS A 356 -4.15 13.74 -7.06
C LYS A 356 -3.14 12.63 -6.98
N GLU A 357 -3.51 11.58 -6.28
CA GLU A 357 -2.79 10.32 -6.35
C GLU A 357 -2.92 9.68 -7.73
N LYS A 358 -1.89 8.93 -8.08
CA LYS A 358 -1.92 8.05 -9.23
C LYS A 358 -3.07 7.06 -9.06
N TYR A 359 -3.99 7.05 -10.01
CA TYR A 359 -5.02 6.04 -10.03
C TYR A 359 -4.39 4.67 -10.33
N MET A 360 -4.48 3.78 -9.36
CA MET A 360 -4.03 2.39 -9.47
C MET A 360 -5.28 1.50 -9.45
N PRO A 361 -5.92 1.27 -10.59
CA PRO A 361 -7.23 0.60 -10.63
C PRO A 361 -7.22 -0.79 -9.98
N TYR A 362 -6.03 -1.37 -9.81
CA TYR A 362 -5.87 -2.73 -9.29
C TYR A 362 -5.54 -2.80 -7.80
N VAL A 363 -5.41 -1.66 -7.13
CA VAL A 363 -5.15 -1.58 -5.68
C VAL A 363 -6.41 -1.84 -4.87
N THR A 364 -7.57 -1.47 -5.44
CA THR A 364 -8.86 -1.51 -4.74
C THR A 364 -9.83 -2.54 -5.30
N ASP A 365 -9.64 -2.99 -6.54
CA ASP A 365 -10.57 -3.88 -7.21
C ASP A 365 -10.05 -5.31 -7.21
N ASN A 366 -10.97 -6.24 -7.02
CA ASN A 366 -10.78 -7.68 -6.91
C ASN A 366 -10.31 -8.35 -8.20
N VAL A 367 -9.62 -7.64 -9.08
CA VAL A 367 -9.19 -8.17 -10.35
C VAL A 367 -7.96 -9.03 -10.15
N SER A 368 -8.19 -10.33 -9.93
CA SER A 368 -7.11 -11.30 -9.78
C SER A 368 -6.49 -11.73 -11.10
N GLN A 369 -7.18 -11.57 -12.22
CA GLN A 369 -6.71 -12.02 -13.53
C GLN A 369 -6.98 -10.97 -14.61
N VAL A 370 -5.91 -10.62 -15.33
CA VAL A 370 -5.93 -9.61 -16.37
C VAL A 370 -5.11 -10.03 -17.56
N TYR A 371 -5.43 -9.44 -18.71
CA TYR A 371 -4.59 -9.42 -19.91
C TYR A 371 -3.87 -8.07 -19.98
N LEU A 372 -2.63 -8.10 -20.46
CA LEU A 372 -1.85 -6.90 -20.75
C LEU A 372 -1.77 -6.75 -22.28
N VAL A 373 -2.55 -5.80 -22.82
CA VAL A 373 -2.75 -5.63 -24.27
C VAL A 373 -1.91 -4.47 -24.77
N ASN A 374 -1.05 -4.73 -25.74
CA ASN A 374 -0.18 -3.70 -26.33
C ASN A 374 -0.96 -2.77 -27.25
N LYS A 375 -0.75 -1.46 -27.12
CA LYS A 375 -1.46 -0.44 -27.90
C LYS A 375 -1.17 -0.52 -29.40
N ALA A 376 0.10 -0.68 -29.77
CA ALA A 376 0.51 -0.61 -31.17
C ALA A 376 0.01 -1.81 -32.00
N THR A 377 -0.13 -2.98 -31.36
CA THR A 377 -0.36 -4.24 -32.08
C THR A 377 -1.65 -4.96 -31.71
N GLY A 378 -2.26 -4.61 -30.56
CA GLY A 378 -3.38 -5.37 -29.98
C GLY A 378 -3.00 -6.76 -29.47
N MET A 379 -1.72 -7.13 -29.51
CA MET A 379 -1.25 -8.40 -28.94
C MET A 379 -1.26 -8.35 -27.42
N VAL A 380 -1.43 -9.51 -26.79
CA VAL A 380 -1.35 -9.70 -25.34
C VAL A 380 -0.01 -10.25 -24.93
N LEU A 381 0.45 -9.94 -23.70
CA LEU A 381 1.59 -10.62 -23.12
C LEU A 381 1.29 -12.12 -22.96
N ASP A 382 2.26 -12.94 -23.31
CA ASP A 382 2.19 -14.40 -23.21
C ASP A 382 3.49 -14.96 -22.61
N CYS A 383 3.37 -15.87 -21.67
CA CYS A 383 4.50 -16.51 -21.02
C CYS A 383 4.67 -17.94 -21.57
N ASN A 384 5.79 -18.22 -22.19
CA ASN A 384 6.12 -19.61 -22.52
C ASN A 384 6.44 -20.39 -21.22
N PRO A 385 5.65 -21.40 -20.82
CA PRO A 385 5.84 -22.09 -19.55
C PRO A 385 7.17 -22.85 -19.45
N ASP A 386 7.71 -23.31 -20.57
CA ASP A 386 8.94 -24.12 -20.61
C ASP A 386 10.18 -23.22 -20.56
N SER A 387 10.25 -22.26 -21.48
CA SER A 387 11.38 -21.32 -21.55
C SER A 387 11.34 -20.20 -20.52
N LYS A 388 10.16 -19.96 -19.90
CA LYS A 388 9.88 -18.87 -18.97
C LYS A 388 10.07 -17.47 -19.56
N VAL A 389 10.15 -17.35 -20.87
CA VAL A 389 10.28 -16.07 -21.59
C VAL A 389 8.91 -15.45 -21.84
N ILE A 390 8.82 -14.14 -21.61
CA ILE A 390 7.67 -13.33 -21.95
C ILE A 390 7.78 -12.88 -23.42
N SER A 391 6.69 -13.05 -24.14
CA SER A 391 6.52 -12.59 -25.53
C SER A 391 5.16 -11.94 -25.68
N ALA A 392 4.85 -11.41 -26.86
CA ALA A 392 3.51 -10.99 -27.22
C ALA A 392 2.89 -11.98 -28.23
N ALA A 393 1.61 -12.23 -28.09
CA ALA A 393 0.87 -13.15 -28.96
C ALA A 393 -0.54 -12.62 -29.23
N LYS A 394 -1.21 -13.18 -30.22
CA LYS A 394 -2.65 -12.97 -30.39
C LYS A 394 -3.41 -13.52 -29.18
N TYR A 395 -4.46 -12.85 -28.81
CA TYR A 395 -5.34 -13.29 -27.73
C TYR A 395 -5.91 -14.69 -28.02
N ASP A 396 -5.91 -15.51 -26.99
CA ASP A 396 -6.47 -16.86 -26.98
C ASP A 396 -7.06 -17.15 -25.60
N SER A 397 -8.38 -17.25 -25.53
CA SER A 397 -9.12 -17.44 -24.26
C SER A 397 -8.76 -18.71 -23.49
N GLU A 398 -8.23 -19.73 -24.18
CA GLU A 398 -7.87 -21.02 -23.60
C GLU A 398 -6.46 -21.00 -22.95
N LYS A 399 -5.67 -19.96 -23.23
CA LYS A 399 -4.29 -19.87 -22.76
C LYS A 399 -4.15 -19.17 -21.40
N LYS A 400 -3.99 -19.94 -20.35
CA LYS A 400 -3.65 -19.42 -19.01
C LYS A 400 -2.29 -18.71 -18.98
N SER A 401 -1.39 -18.97 -19.94
CA SER A 401 -0.11 -18.28 -20.07
C SER A 401 -0.22 -16.81 -20.41
N GLN A 402 -1.38 -16.37 -20.94
CA GLN A 402 -1.69 -14.98 -21.22
C GLN A 402 -2.35 -14.24 -20.05
N LEU A 403 -2.71 -14.97 -18.98
CA LEU A 403 -3.31 -14.40 -17.79
C LEU A 403 -2.26 -14.04 -16.76
N PHE A 404 -2.39 -12.85 -16.22
CA PHE A 404 -1.51 -12.32 -15.18
C PHE A 404 -2.33 -11.83 -13.98
N CYS A 405 -1.71 -11.84 -12.81
CA CYS A 405 -2.22 -11.23 -11.59
C CYS A 405 -1.31 -10.05 -11.22
N ILE A 406 -1.89 -8.88 -11.01
CA ILE A 406 -1.16 -7.71 -10.55
C ILE A 406 -1.25 -7.64 -9.03
N GLU A 407 -0.11 -7.71 -8.38
CA GLU A 407 0.02 -7.74 -6.91
C GLU A 407 0.70 -6.45 -6.44
N ASN A 408 0.08 -5.77 -5.50
CA ASN A 408 0.67 -4.58 -4.91
C ASN A 408 1.64 -4.97 -3.80
N LEU A 409 2.88 -4.54 -3.92
CA LEU A 409 3.83 -4.58 -2.81
C LEU A 409 3.72 -3.32 -1.98
N THR A 410 3.61 -2.17 -2.67
CA THR A 410 3.46 -0.85 -2.12
C THR A 410 2.65 0.00 -3.10
N TYR A 411 2.46 1.28 -2.82
CA TYR A 411 1.72 2.20 -3.69
C TYR A 411 2.15 2.25 -5.15
N HIS A 412 3.42 1.95 -5.43
CA HIS A 412 3.98 2.08 -6.78
C HIS A 412 4.63 0.84 -7.28
N ILE A 413 5.04 -0.02 -6.35
CA ILE A 413 5.78 -1.21 -6.69
C ILE A 413 4.77 -2.33 -6.81
N LEU A 414 4.61 -2.78 -8.03
CA LEU A 414 3.79 -3.94 -8.36
C LEU A 414 4.69 -5.15 -8.58
N ARG A 415 4.13 -6.31 -8.37
CA ARG A 415 4.59 -7.56 -8.97
C ARG A 415 3.52 -8.05 -9.92
N VAL A 416 3.95 -8.56 -11.04
CA VAL A 416 3.06 -9.17 -12.03
C VAL A 416 3.38 -10.65 -12.09
N ARG A 417 2.43 -11.47 -11.66
CA ARG A 417 2.57 -12.92 -11.61
C ARG A 417 1.80 -13.56 -12.76
N ASN A 418 2.46 -14.43 -13.50
CA ASN A 418 1.82 -15.22 -14.55
C ASN A 418 1.03 -16.39 -13.94
N ILE A 419 -0.21 -16.58 -14.38
CA ILE A 419 -1.12 -17.58 -13.81
C ILE A 419 -0.73 -19.01 -14.15
N ALA A 420 -0.22 -19.25 -15.37
CA ALA A 420 0.14 -20.61 -15.80
C ALA A 420 1.38 -21.13 -15.07
N THR A 421 2.36 -20.28 -14.82
CA THR A 421 3.64 -20.68 -14.20
C THR A 421 3.71 -20.44 -12.71
N ASN A 422 2.82 -19.59 -12.17
CA ASN A 422 2.87 -19.09 -10.80
C ASN A 422 4.18 -18.36 -10.45
N LEU A 423 4.87 -17.80 -11.46
CA LEU A 423 6.13 -17.07 -11.33
C LEU A 423 5.90 -15.59 -11.66
N HIS A 424 6.79 -14.74 -11.14
CA HIS A 424 6.68 -13.28 -11.31
C HIS A 424 7.51 -12.78 -12.48
N VAL A 425 6.96 -11.81 -13.19
CA VAL A 425 7.65 -11.12 -14.28
C VAL A 425 8.89 -10.40 -13.74
N MET A 426 10.00 -10.58 -14.40
CA MET A 426 11.28 -9.96 -14.02
C MET A 426 12.11 -9.58 -15.24
N ASN A 427 13.03 -8.64 -15.03
CA ASN A 427 14.06 -8.31 -15.99
C ASN A 427 15.29 -9.21 -15.78
N ASN A 428 15.72 -9.85 -16.86
CA ASN A 428 16.97 -10.63 -16.89
C ASN A 428 17.89 -10.07 -17.99
N GLY A 429 18.34 -8.85 -17.82
CA GLY A 429 19.10 -8.13 -18.84
C GLY A 429 18.21 -7.68 -20.01
N ASP A 430 18.45 -8.19 -21.22
CA ASP A 430 17.68 -7.80 -22.40
C ASP A 430 16.31 -8.48 -22.52
N LYS A 431 16.07 -9.53 -21.73
CA LYS A 431 14.85 -10.34 -21.80
C LYS A 431 13.95 -10.12 -20.61
N VAL A 432 12.65 -10.08 -20.89
CA VAL A 432 11.61 -10.19 -19.85
C VAL A 432 11.27 -11.67 -19.70
N ILE A 433 11.41 -12.18 -18.48
CA ILE A 433 11.12 -13.58 -18.15
C ILE A 433 10.24 -13.65 -16.91
N VAL A 434 9.82 -14.85 -16.52
CA VAL A 434 9.24 -15.07 -15.20
C VAL A 434 10.20 -15.88 -14.32
N GLY A 435 10.24 -15.54 -13.03
CA GLY A 435 11.08 -16.17 -12.04
C GLY A 435 10.51 -16.07 -10.62
N LYS A 436 11.21 -16.67 -9.68
CA LYS A 436 10.85 -16.63 -8.27
C LYS A 436 11.62 -15.51 -7.56
N PRO A 437 10.93 -14.59 -6.86
CA PRO A 437 11.61 -13.57 -6.06
C PRO A 437 12.51 -14.18 -4.99
N GLY A 438 13.61 -13.51 -4.69
CA GLY A 438 14.53 -13.91 -3.62
C GLY A 438 13.94 -13.80 -2.22
N ASP A 439 14.61 -14.39 -1.25
CA ASP A 439 14.10 -14.59 0.12
C ASP A 439 14.32 -13.40 1.08
N ASP A 440 15.10 -12.39 0.67
CA ASP A 440 15.35 -11.24 1.54
C ASP A 440 14.25 -10.20 1.42
N TRP A 441 13.36 -10.18 2.41
CA TRP A 441 12.24 -9.24 2.49
C TRP A 441 12.68 -7.79 2.76
N ARG A 442 13.90 -7.55 3.22
CA ARG A 442 14.44 -6.22 3.49
C ARG A 442 14.95 -5.54 2.24
N VAL A 443 15.23 -6.32 1.24
CA VAL A 443 15.70 -5.83 -0.05
C VAL A 443 14.63 -6.20 -1.07
N HIS A 444 13.90 -5.18 -1.57
CA HIS A 444 13.13 -5.39 -2.78
C HIS A 444 14.08 -5.91 -3.83
N ASP A 445 13.85 -7.12 -4.33
CA ASP A 445 14.58 -7.52 -5.52
C ASP A 445 14.09 -6.62 -6.67
N PRO A 446 14.86 -5.61 -7.08
CA PRO A 446 14.41 -4.62 -8.05
C PRO A 446 14.09 -5.24 -9.40
N LYS A 447 14.54 -6.49 -9.63
CA LYS A 447 14.25 -7.24 -10.85
C LYS A 447 12.78 -7.61 -11.00
N TYR A 448 12.03 -7.70 -9.88
CA TYR A 448 10.61 -8.03 -9.88
C TYR A 448 9.70 -6.83 -9.63
N ALA A 449 10.29 -5.67 -9.37
CA ALA A 449 9.53 -4.46 -9.16
C ALA A 449 9.09 -3.87 -10.50
N LEU A 450 7.79 -3.73 -10.69
CA LEU A 450 7.19 -3.07 -11.84
C LEU A 450 6.50 -1.79 -11.40
N PHE A 451 6.68 -0.76 -12.18
CA PHE A 451 6.00 0.51 -12.02
C PHE A 451 5.02 0.69 -13.17
N LEU A 452 3.83 1.17 -12.85
CA LEU A 452 2.86 1.61 -13.86
C LEU A 452 2.93 3.13 -13.97
N THR A 453 3.28 3.61 -15.14
CA THR A 453 3.26 5.05 -15.43
C THR A 453 2.11 5.32 -16.39
N PRO A 454 1.10 6.15 -16.01
CA PRO A 454 0.06 6.58 -16.93
C PRO A 454 0.67 7.23 -18.15
N THR A 455 0.03 7.03 -19.28
CA THR A 455 0.43 7.67 -20.54
C THR A 455 -0.56 8.78 -20.90
N ASP A 456 -0.27 9.54 -21.95
CA ASP A 456 -1.20 10.55 -22.47
C ASP A 456 -2.48 9.93 -23.04
N ASP A 457 -2.47 8.63 -23.31
CA ASP A 457 -3.63 7.88 -23.78
C ASP A 457 -4.41 7.31 -22.61
N GLU A 458 -5.66 7.68 -22.48
CA GLU A 458 -6.54 7.23 -21.39
C GLU A 458 -6.63 5.70 -21.35
N GLY A 459 -6.40 5.14 -20.17
CA GLY A 459 -6.45 3.70 -19.91
C GLY A 459 -5.20 2.92 -20.34
N TYR A 460 -4.17 3.59 -20.86
CA TYR A 460 -2.90 2.95 -21.20
C TYR A 460 -1.79 3.35 -20.22
N TYR A 461 -0.92 2.37 -19.92
CA TYR A 461 0.19 2.50 -19.00
C TYR A 461 1.50 2.08 -19.66
N SER A 462 2.59 2.73 -19.29
CA SER A 462 3.92 2.19 -19.46
C SER A 462 4.26 1.26 -18.31
N LEU A 463 4.68 0.05 -18.62
CA LEU A 463 5.21 -0.90 -17.63
C LEU A 463 6.72 -0.68 -17.51
N GLU A 464 7.19 -0.27 -16.36
CA GLU A 464 8.59 0.07 -16.14
C GLU A 464 9.23 -0.84 -15.10
N LEU A 465 10.36 -1.44 -15.43
CA LEU A 465 11.19 -2.22 -14.51
C LEU A 465 12.14 -1.32 -13.70
N SER A 466 12.36 -0.11 -14.18
CA SER A 466 13.02 1.01 -13.51
C SER A 466 12.57 2.30 -14.20
N PRO A 467 12.81 3.49 -13.62
CA PRO A 467 12.40 4.75 -14.23
C PRO A 467 12.84 4.97 -15.68
N GLU A 468 13.86 4.24 -16.14
CA GLU A 468 14.44 4.40 -17.48
C GLU A 468 14.28 3.13 -18.36
N ALA A 469 13.80 2.03 -17.80
CA ALA A 469 13.69 0.74 -18.49
C ALA A 469 12.23 0.31 -18.61
N LYS A 470 11.65 0.49 -19.78
CA LYS A 470 10.26 0.15 -20.09
C LYS A 470 10.17 -1.25 -20.70
N ILE A 471 9.06 -1.92 -20.42
CA ILE A 471 8.67 -3.16 -21.09
C ILE A 471 7.86 -2.78 -22.33
N GLY A 472 8.34 -3.17 -23.49
CA GLY A 472 7.68 -2.91 -24.76
C GLY A 472 8.01 -3.95 -25.81
N LEU A 473 7.37 -3.83 -26.97
CA LEU A 473 7.71 -4.65 -28.12
C LEU A 473 8.98 -4.12 -28.78
N SER A 474 9.84 -5.01 -29.27
CA SER A 474 11.07 -4.64 -29.96
C SER A 474 10.78 -3.87 -31.27
N SER A 475 9.66 -4.19 -31.94
CA SER A 475 9.12 -3.46 -33.10
C SER A 475 7.64 -3.78 -33.31
N ALA A 476 6.93 -3.00 -34.14
CA ALA A 476 5.50 -3.20 -34.44
C ALA A 476 5.19 -4.55 -35.13
N ASN A 477 6.18 -5.18 -35.75
CA ASN A 477 6.01 -6.49 -36.42
C ASN A 477 6.62 -7.64 -35.59
N SER A 478 7.06 -7.39 -34.38
CA SER A 478 7.72 -8.36 -33.50
C SER A 478 6.78 -8.86 -32.42
N THR A 479 6.94 -10.14 -32.07
CA THR A 479 6.38 -10.73 -30.86
C THR A 479 7.36 -10.66 -29.67
N GLU A 480 8.58 -10.17 -29.90
CA GLU A 480 9.61 -10.05 -28.88
C GLU A 480 9.33 -8.91 -27.93
N VAL A 481 9.28 -9.23 -26.65
CA VAL A 481 9.14 -8.27 -25.56
C VAL A 481 10.51 -8.02 -24.93
N VAL A 482 10.89 -6.75 -24.91
CA VAL A 482 12.17 -6.28 -24.32
C VAL A 482 11.90 -5.43 -23.09
N GLY A 483 12.77 -5.51 -22.10
CA GLY A 483 12.64 -4.84 -20.80
C GLY A 483 13.57 -3.64 -20.61
N ASN A 484 14.22 -3.19 -21.65
CA ASN A 484 15.26 -2.15 -21.58
C ASN A 484 15.01 -0.98 -22.55
N ARG A 485 13.76 -0.80 -23.04
CA ARG A 485 13.43 0.32 -23.89
C ARG A 485 13.59 1.63 -23.13
N SER A 486 14.36 2.56 -23.70
CA SER A 486 14.66 3.88 -23.16
C SER A 486 14.08 5.01 -24.02
N GLY A 487 14.13 6.23 -23.55
CA GLY A 487 13.62 7.40 -24.27
C GLY A 487 12.16 7.71 -23.95
N GLN A 488 11.49 8.43 -24.86
CA GLN A 488 10.07 8.76 -24.71
C GLN A 488 9.18 7.51 -24.82
N ILE A 489 8.01 7.55 -24.18
CA ILE A 489 7.03 6.46 -24.24
C ILE A 489 6.36 6.47 -25.60
N GLU A 490 6.55 5.40 -26.37
CA GLU A 490 5.94 5.17 -27.67
C GLU A 490 4.77 4.18 -27.56
N ASP A 491 3.96 4.01 -28.59
CA ASP A 491 2.82 3.08 -28.58
C ASP A 491 3.25 1.61 -28.38
N LEU A 492 4.48 1.27 -28.72
CA LEU A 492 5.08 -0.04 -28.43
C LEU A 492 5.32 -0.29 -26.93
N ASP A 493 5.39 0.78 -26.13
CA ASP A 493 5.61 0.76 -24.68
C ASP A 493 4.31 0.88 -23.89
N LYS A 494 3.18 1.11 -24.56
CA LYS A 494 1.88 1.34 -23.93
C LYS A 494 1.06 0.06 -23.85
N TRP A 495 0.60 -0.24 -22.64
CA TRP A 495 -0.17 -1.43 -22.34
C TRP A 495 -1.49 -1.07 -21.68
N LYS A 496 -2.57 -1.66 -22.16
CA LYS A 496 -3.86 -1.62 -21.50
C LYS A 496 -4.00 -2.85 -20.62
N ILE A 497 -4.49 -2.65 -19.41
CA ILE A 497 -4.83 -3.74 -18.51
C ILE A 497 -6.31 -4.02 -18.69
N VAL A 498 -6.64 -5.23 -19.09
CA VAL A 498 -8.00 -5.63 -19.47
C VAL A 498 -8.40 -6.83 -18.61
N THR A 499 -9.54 -6.75 -17.97
CA THR A 499 -10.09 -7.86 -17.19
C THR A 499 -10.55 -9.01 -18.10
N VAL A 500 -10.73 -10.19 -17.51
CA VAL A 500 -11.24 -11.36 -18.26
C VAL A 500 -12.61 -11.08 -18.85
N ASP A 501 -13.45 -10.35 -18.13
CA ASP A 501 -14.81 -10.06 -18.61
C ASP A 501 -14.81 -9.00 -19.72
N GLU A 502 -14.05 -7.90 -19.55
CA GLU A 502 -13.87 -6.91 -20.62
C GLU A 502 -13.27 -7.49 -21.91
N MET A 503 -12.37 -8.49 -21.78
CA MET A 503 -11.74 -9.12 -22.95
C MET A 503 -12.68 -10.04 -23.73
N LYS A 504 -13.72 -10.57 -23.07
CA LYS A 504 -14.77 -11.38 -23.72
C LYS A 504 -15.79 -10.53 -24.48
N GLU A 505 -15.90 -9.25 -24.14
CA GLU A 505 -16.82 -8.30 -24.75
C GLU A 505 -16.23 -7.62 -26.01
N GLN A 506 -14.92 -7.79 -26.24
CA GLN A 506 -14.20 -7.29 -27.43
C GLN A 506 -14.17 -8.33 -28.54
#